data_98c68579f28b0805102878d5805d1621
#
_entry.id   98c68579f28b0805102878d5805d1621
#
_cell.length_a   1.000
_cell.length_b   1.000
_cell.length_c   1.000
_cell.angle_alpha   90.00
_cell.angle_beta   90.00
_cell.angle_gamma   90.00
#
_symmetry.space_group_name_H-M   'P 1'
#
loop_
_entity.id
_entity.type
_entity.pdbx_description
1 polymer ?
#
loop_
_entity_poly.entity_id
_entity_poly.type
_entity_poly.pdbx_seq_one_letter_code
_entity_poly.pdbx_strand_id
1 'polypeptide(L)'
;HVTKAQDITNADAHEKISASSFYMDMEDVENLTDREVVARANAQAWNDDNEDVSLTKVEYEVKPEEGVYPCTFATDAGTAITININVVKPRVVEDAENEEMIQAFDFYRSADEIKESVALDTDLIRWADAYAWDTEDNSRVEIWDVKYDFDDQNITEGDYPITFSTKGRELKIETTDSHEVGERIGLKWHPEDIHVMRKMS
;
A
#
# COMPACT_ATOMS: atom_id res chain seq x y z
N HIS A 1 4.82 -2.13 3.24
CA HIS A 1 6.19 -1.91 2.75
C HIS A 1 6.63 -0.48 3.00
N VAL A 2 7.79 -0.29 3.63
CA VAL A 2 8.43 1.03 3.78
C VAL A 2 9.43 1.19 2.65
N THR A 3 9.20 2.17 1.78
CA THR A 3 10.06 2.45 0.64
C THR A 3 10.61 3.86 0.71
N LYS A 4 11.74 4.08 0.08
CA LYS A 4 12.19 5.42 -0.27
C LYS A 4 11.52 5.82 -1.57
N ALA A 5 11.03 7.05 -1.67
CA ALA A 5 10.63 7.59 -2.95
C ALA A 5 11.82 7.47 -3.93
N GLN A 6 11.52 7.06 -5.16
CA GLN A 6 12.55 7.06 -6.20
C GLN A 6 12.76 8.49 -6.68
N ASP A 7 14.01 8.93 -6.73
CA ASP A 7 14.38 10.28 -7.16
C ASP A 7 15.25 10.18 -8.40
N ILE A 8 14.91 10.93 -9.43
CA ILE A 8 15.70 11.09 -10.64
C ILE A 8 16.12 12.57 -10.77
N THR A 9 17.39 12.81 -11.01
CA THR A 9 17.92 14.14 -11.30
C THR A 9 18.34 14.19 -12.76
N ASN A 10 17.80 15.15 -13.49
CA ASN A 10 18.20 15.49 -14.86
C ASN A 10 19.07 16.76 -14.83
N ALA A 11 20.38 16.57 -14.86
CA ALA A 11 21.33 17.68 -14.77
C ALA A 11 21.28 18.62 -15.97
N ASP A 12 20.91 18.11 -17.15
CA ASP A 12 20.84 18.92 -18.37
C ASP A 12 19.61 19.83 -18.39
N ALA A 13 18.52 19.37 -17.80
CA ALA A 13 17.28 20.13 -17.65
C ALA A 13 17.22 20.95 -16.35
N HIS A 14 18.17 20.76 -15.43
CA HIS A 14 18.14 21.33 -14.09
C HIS A 14 16.86 21.01 -13.32
N GLU A 15 16.39 19.77 -13.47
CA GLU A 15 15.15 19.29 -12.85
C GLU A 15 15.35 18.02 -12.05
N LYS A 16 14.51 17.84 -11.07
CA LYS A 16 14.36 16.61 -10.30
C LYS A 16 12.91 16.15 -10.33
N ILE A 17 12.71 14.84 -10.29
CA ILE A 17 11.40 14.22 -10.20
C ILE A 17 11.44 13.11 -9.15
N SER A 18 10.40 13.02 -8.35
CA SER A 18 10.23 11.99 -7.32
C SER A 18 8.87 11.34 -7.44
N ALA A 19 8.80 10.03 -7.26
CA ALA A 19 7.55 9.29 -7.18
C ALA A 19 7.73 7.97 -6.43
N SER A 20 6.65 7.41 -5.90
CA SER A 20 6.62 6.13 -5.19
C SER A 20 5.68 5.15 -5.88
N SER A 21 6.05 3.87 -5.90
CA SER A 21 5.12 2.80 -6.25
C SER A 21 3.97 2.75 -5.25
N PHE A 22 2.80 2.27 -5.69
CA PHE A 22 1.64 2.14 -4.81
C PHE A 22 0.82 0.90 -5.13
N TYR A 23 -0.02 0.49 -4.18
CA TYR A 23 -1.03 -0.55 -4.35
C TYR A 23 -2.41 0.06 -4.62
N MET A 24 -3.23 -0.65 -5.36
CA MET A 24 -4.63 -0.30 -5.58
C MET A 24 -5.49 -1.54 -5.73
N ASP A 25 -6.77 -1.41 -5.40
CA ASP A 25 -7.76 -2.44 -5.66
C ASP A 25 -8.00 -2.60 -7.16
N MET A 26 -8.20 -3.84 -7.56
CA MET A 26 -8.61 -4.20 -8.91
C MET A 26 -9.93 -3.52 -9.32
N GLU A 27 -10.86 -3.32 -8.38
CA GLU A 27 -12.15 -2.67 -8.62
C GLU A 27 -12.03 -1.18 -8.90
N ASP A 28 -10.98 -0.52 -8.39
CA ASP A 28 -10.70 0.91 -8.59
C ASP A 28 -10.15 1.23 -9.98
N VAL A 29 -9.61 0.24 -10.69
CA VAL A 29 -8.87 0.44 -11.96
C VAL A 29 -9.74 1.10 -13.03
N GLU A 30 -11.02 0.74 -13.13
CA GLU A 30 -11.92 1.28 -14.17
C GLU A 30 -12.18 2.78 -14.03
N ASN A 31 -12.02 3.32 -12.82
CA ASN A 31 -12.25 4.74 -12.51
C ASN A 31 -10.95 5.53 -12.32
N LEU A 32 -9.79 4.92 -12.55
CA LEU A 32 -8.49 5.53 -12.31
C LEU A 32 -8.25 6.72 -13.23
N THR A 33 -7.89 7.86 -12.65
CA THR A 33 -7.57 9.09 -13.37
C THR A 33 -6.10 9.47 -13.19
N ASP A 34 -5.52 10.22 -14.13
CA ASP A 34 -4.14 10.73 -14.02
C ASP A 34 -3.91 11.48 -12.72
N ARG A 35 -4.89 12.26 -12.27
CA ARG A 35 -4.81 13.00 -11.01
C ARG A 35 -4.69 12.08 -9.79
N GLU A 36 -5.43 10.99 -9.78
CA GLU A 36 -5.34 9.99 -8.70
C GLU A 36 -4.03 9.25 -8.73
N VAL A 37 -3.54 8.89 -9.93
CA VAL A 37 -2.24 8.26 -10.11
C VAL A 37 -1.12 9.15 -9.57
N VAL A 38 -1.12 10.44 -9.92
CA VAL A 38 -0.16 11.44 -9.40
C VAL A 38 -0.25 11.54 -7.87
N ALA A 39 -1.48 11.61 -7.33
CA ALA A 39 -1.69 11.72 -5.88
C ALA A 39 -1.26 10.47 -5.12
N ARG A 40 -1.61 9.26 -5.60
CA ARG A 40 -1.24 7.99 -4.96
C ARG A 40 0.27 7.74 -5.02
N ALA A 41 0.91 8.12 -6.13
CA ALA A 41 2.35 8.04 -6.31
C ALA A 41 3.13 9.12 -5.54
N ASN A 42 2.46 10.12 -4.98
CA ASN A 42 3.08 11.34 -4.47
C ASN A 42 4.08 11.92 -5.47
N ALA A 43 3.71 11.92 -6.76
CA ALA A 43 4.61 12.30 -7.83
C ALA A 43 4.76 13.83 -7.90
N GLN A 44 6.02 14.30 -7.88
CA GLN A 44 6.38 15.71 -7.86
C GLN A 44 7.63 15.94 -8.69
N ALA A 45 7.75 17.14 -9.27
CA ALA A 45 8.97 17.57 -9.92
C ALA A 45 9.30 19.02 -9.54
N TRP A 46 10.58 19.36 -9.48
CA TRP A 46 11.07 20.70 -9.13
C TRP A 46 12.39 21.00 -9.84
N ASN A 47 12.69 22.29 -9.99
CA ASN A 47 13.95 22.76 -10.55
C ASN A 47 15.04 22.92 -9.47
N ASP A 48 16.25 23.34 -9.86
CA ASP A 48 17.37 23.55 -8.94
C ASP A 48 17.11 24.67 -7.92
N ASP A 49 16.17 25.57 -8.19
CA ASP A 49 15.73 26.63 -7.28
C ASP A 49 14.62 26.17 -6.30
N ASN A 50 14.27 24.87 -6.32
CA ASN A 50 13.17 24.24 -5.60
C ASN A 50 11.78 24.80 -5.95
N GLU A 51 11.59 25.30 -7.15
CA GLU A 51 10.30 25.68 -7.66
C GLU A 51 9.61 24.49 -8.33
N ASP A 52 8.30 24.36 -8.14
CA ASP A 52 7.51 23.27 -8.70
C ASP A 52 7.54 23.28 -10.23
N VAL A 53 7.82 22.12 -10.82
CA VAL A 53 7.75 21.85 -12.25
C VAL A 53 6.55 20.96 -12.55
N SER A 54 5.77 21.31 -13.56
CA SER A 54 4.58 20.55 -13.91
C SER A 54 4.92 19.20 -14.51
N LEU A 55 4.23 18.15 -14.03
CA LEU A 55 4.17 16.85 -14.68
C LEU A 55 3.24 16.97 -15.89
N THR A 56 3.78 16.89 -17.09
CA THR A 56 3.02 17.09 -18.34
C THR A 56 2.64 15.76 -18.99
N LYS A 57 3.21 14.66 -18.49
CA LYS A 57 2.97 13.32 -19.00
C LYS A 57 2.77 12.35 -17.85
N VAL A 58 1.67 11.57 -17.92
CA VAL A 58 1.36 10.44 -17.06
C VAL A 58 0.98 9.27 -17.97
N GLU A 59 1.82 8.25 -18.08
CA GLU A 59 1.59 7.11 -18.97
C GLU A 59 1.51 5.83 -18.17
N TYR A 60 0.40 5.12 -18.30
CA TYR A 60 0.18 3.79 -17.73
C TYR A 60 -0.83 3.00 -18.56
N GLU A 61 -0.70 1.67 -18.53
CA GLU A 61 -1.69 0.74 -19.07
C GLU A 61 -2.03 -0.27 -17.97
N VAL A 62 -2.95 0.09 -17.08
CA VAL A 62 -3.41 -0.75 -15.98
C VAL A 62 -4.65 -1.52 -16.40
N LYS A 63 -4.72 -2.81 -16.05
CA LYS A 63 -5.87 -3.66 -16.27
C LYS A 63 -6.52 -4.02 -14.94
N PRO A 64 -7.85 -4.29 -14.90
CA PRO A 64 -8.52 -4.76 -13.70
C PRO A 64 -8.21 -6.26 -13.44
N GLU A 65 -6.94 -6.58 -13.37
CA GLU A 65 -6.37 -7.90 -13.11
C GLU A 65 -5.19 -7.74 -12.16
N GLU A 66 -5.01 -8.69 -11.23
CA GLU A 66 -3.85 -8.68 -10.33
C GLU A 66 -2.55 -8.66 -11.11
N GLY A 67 -1.67 -7.74 -10.78
CA GLY A 67 -0.39 -7.60 -11.48
C GLY A 67 0.36 -6.33 -11.14
N VAL A 68 1.53 -6.20 -11.75
CA VAL A 68 2.41 -5.05 -11.61
C VAL A 68 2.46 -4.31 -12.94
N TYR A 69 2.05 -3.06 -12.94
CA TYR A 69 1.92 -2.24 -14.13
C TYR A 69 2.85 -1.02 -14.05
N PRO A 70 3.73 -0.80 -15.03
CA PRO A 70 4.59 0.37 -15.03
C PRO A 70 3.77 1.64 -15.24
N CYS A 71 4.15 2.71 -14.52
CA CYS A 71 3.63 4.05 -14.70
C CYS A 71 4.78 5.04 -14.82
N THR A 72 4.78 5.85 -15.86
CA THR A 72 5.83 6.84 -16.14
C THR A 72 5.27 8.25 -16.02
N PHE A 73 5.93 9.06 -15.19
CA PHE A 73 5.72 10.50 -15.10
C PHE A 73 6.85 11.23 -15.82
N ALA A 74 6.53 12.32 -16.51
CA ALA A 74 7.56 13.15 -17.12
C ALA A 74 7.18 14.64 -17.14
N THR A 75 8.21 15.49 -17.20
CA THR A 75 8.12 16.93 -17.43
C THR A 75 8.27 17.27 -18.93
N ASP A 76 8.00 18.51 -19.31
CA ASP A 76 8.22 18.99 -20.68
C ASP A 76 9.69 18.94 -21.11
N ALA A 77 10.61 19.10 -20.18
CA ALA A 77 12.05 19.00 -20.46
C ALA A 77 12.57 17.55 -20.58
N GLY A 78 11.66 16.56 -20.42
CA GLY A 78 11.97 15.15 -20.57
C GLY A 78 12.58 14.48 -19.34
N THR A 79 12.55 15.13 -18.18
CA THR A 79 12.86 14.48 -16.90
C THR A 79 11.76 13.47 -16.58
N ALA A 80 12.10 12.19 -16.46
CA ALA A 80 11.11 11.12 -16.34
C ALA A 80 11.48 10.10 -15.25
N ILE A 81 10.45 9.55 -14.63
CA ILE A 81 10.54 8.48 -13.63
C ILE A 81 9.48 7.42 -13.90
N THR A 82 9.85 6.16 -13.73
CA THR A 82 8.91 5.04 -13.84
C THR A 82 8.78 4.33 -12.49
N ILE A 83 7.56 4.17 -12.02
CA ILE A 83 7.19 3.44 -10.82
C ILE A 83 6.28 2.27 -11.15
N ASN A 84 5.91 1.47 -10.16
CA ASN A 84 4.97 0.38 -10.31
C ASN A 84 3.62 0.70 -9.66
N ILE A 85 2.52 0.45 -10.39
CA ILE A 85 1.18 0.33 -9.84
C ILE A 85 0.93 -1.16 -9.59
N ASN A 86 0.72 -1.54 -8.34
CA ASN A 86 0.47 -2.92 -7.95
C ASN A 86 -1.03 -3.10 -7.76
N VAL A 87 -1.68 -3.75 -8.73
CA VAL A 87 -3.09 -4.09 -8.65
C VAL A 87 -3.24 -5.39 -7.89
N VAL A 88 -3.96 -5.34 -6.80
CA VAL A 88 -4.15 -6.46 -5.88
C VAL A 88 -5.62 -6.59 -5.50
N LYS A 89 -5.98 -7.76 -4.96
CA LYS A 89 -7.22 -7.93 -4.22
C LYS A 89 -7.00 -7.65 -2.75
N PRO A 90 -8.04 -7.22 -2.01
CA PRO A 90 -7.94 -7.14 -0.57
C PRO A 90 -7.66 -8.54 -0.01
N ARG A 91 -6.89 -8.59 1.06
CA ARG A 91 -6.85 -9.77 1.91
C ARG A 91 -8.13 -9.79 2.72
N VAL A 92 -8.83 -10.91 2.69
CA VAL A 92 -10.08 -11.08 3.41
C VAL A 92 -9.95 -12.26 4.34
N VAL A 93 -10.31 -12.05 5.60
CA VAL A 93 -10.35 -13.11 6.62
C VAL A 93 -11.76 -13.16 7.21
N GLU A 94 -12.31 -14.36 7.29
CA GLU A 94 -13.62 -14.65 7.88
C GLU A 94 -13.45 -15.23 9.28
N ASP A 95 -14.20 -14.71 10.25
CA ASP A 95 -14.43 -15.33 11.54
C ASP A 95 -15.85 -15.91 11.58
N ALA A 96 -15.98 -17.14 11.14
CA ALA A 96 -17.29 -17.83 11.09
C ALA A 96 -17.95 -18.07 12.46
N GLU A 97 -17.21 -17.95 13.57
CA GLU A 97 -17.79 -18.10 14.91
C GLU A 97 -18.43 -16.81 15.41
N ASN A 98 -17.93 -15.66 14.97
CA ASN A 98 -18.49 -14.34 15.33
C ASN A 98 -19.25 -13.70 14.16
N GLU A 99 -19.34 -14.39 13.02
CA GLU A 99 -20.03 -13.90 11.82
C GLU A 99 -19.45 -12.58 11.32
N GLU A 100 -18.13 -12.39 11.48
CA GLU A 100 -17.42 -11.18 11.09
C GLU A 100 -16.45 -11.45 9.94
N MET A 101 -16.23 -10.45 9.10
CA MET A 101 -15.19 -10.43 8.09
C MET A 101 -14.35 -9.17 8.25
N ILE A 102 -13.06 -9.28 7.93
CA ILE A 102 -12.14 -8.16 7.86
C ILE A 102 -11.36 -8.23 6.55
N GLN A 103 -11.18 -7.09 5.92
CA GLN A 103 -10.30 -6.94 4.76
C GLN A 103 -9.24 -5.89 5.01
N ALA A 104 -8.10 -6.03 4.34
CA ALA A 104 -7.06 -5.02 4.29
C ALA A 104 -6.20 -5.20 3.03
N PHE A 105 -5.58 -4.11 2.59
CA PHE A 105 -4.62 -4.11 1.48
C PHE A 105 -3.20 -3.97 2.00
N ASP A 106 -2.25 -4.51 1.25
CA ASP A 106 -0.86 -4.11 1.37
C ASP A 106 -0.70 -2.66 0.88
N PHE A 107 0.23 -1.92 1.47
CA PHE A 107 0.47 -0.53 1.08
C PHE A 107 1.95 -0.15 1.17
N TYR A 108 2.33 0.89 0.44
CA TYR A 108 3.65 1.53 0.54
C TYR A 108 3.57 2.85 1.28
N ARG A 109 4.56 3.12 2.14
CA ARG A 109 4.78 4.42 2.75
C ARG A 109 6.27 4.69 2.88
N SER A 110 6.64 5.95 2.83
CA SER A 110 8.00 6.34 3.17
C SER A 110 8.22 6.30 4.69
N ALA A 111 9.46 6.16 5.10
CA ALA A 111 9.81 6.23 6.52
C ALA A 111 9.42 7.58 7.14
N ASP A 112 9.50 8.66 6.36
CA ASP A 112 9.16 10.00 6.85
C ASP A 112 7.65 10.16 7.07
N GLU A 113 6.79 9.65 6.18
CA GLU A 113 5.33 9.65 6.39
C GLU A 113 4.93 8.90 7.66
N ILE A 114 5.63 7.79 7.97
CA ILE A 114 5.36 7.02 9.19
C ILE A 114 5.80 7.80 10.43
N LYS A 115 6.99 8.42 10.41
CA LYS A 115 7.52 9.23 11.51
C LYS A 115 6.68 10.48 11.79
N GLU A 116 6.09 11.07 10.78
CA GLU A 116 5.26 12.27 10.90
C GLU A 116 3.82 11.96 11.33
N SER A 117 3.41 10.70 11.37
CA SER A 117 2.08 10.30 11.80
C SER A 117 1.87 10.63 13.29
N VAL A 118 0.82 11.37 13.58
CA VAL A 118 0.41 11.74 14.96
C VAL A 118 -0.59 10.75 15.56
N ALA A 119 -1.13 9.84 14.75
CA ALA A 119 -2.11 8.83 15.15
C ALA A 119 -1.89 7.56 14.30
N LEU A 120 -0.73 6.92 14.48
CA LEU A 120 -0.25 5.86 13.60
C LEU A 120 -1.26 4.74 13.39
N ASP A 121 -1.91 4.23 14.44
CA ASP A 121 -2.92 3.17 14.30
C ASP A 121 -4.05 3.56 13.35
N THR A 122 -4.55 4.79 13.47
CA THR A 122 -5.59 5.32 12.58
C THR A 122 -5.09 5.48 11.14
N ASP A 123 -3.86 5.93 10.98
CA ASP A 123 -3.24 6.08 9.68
C ASP A 123 -2.96 4.72 9.03
N LEU A 124 -2.53 3.72 9.79
CA LEU A 124 -2.34 2.35 9.30
C LEU A 124 -3.66 1.73 8.81
N ILE A 125 -4.76 1.90 9.56
CA ILE A 125 -6.10 1.47 9.13
C ILE A 125 -6.49 2.14 7.81
N ARG A 126 -6.29 3.45 7.71
CA ARG A 126 -6.61 4.23 6.51
C ARG A 126 -5.73 3.87 5.32
N TRP A 127 -4.43 3.67 5.53
CA TRP A 127 -3.48 3.34 4.46
C TRP A 127 -3.69 1.92 3.92
N ALA A 128 -4.09 0.99 4.79
CA ALA A 128 -4.42 -0.37 4.40
C ALA A 128 -5.86 -0.49 3.86
N ASP A 129 -6.64 0.61 3.86
CA ASP A 129 -8.09 0.57 3.64
C ASP A 129 -8.74 -0.60 4.42
N ALA A 130 -8.32 -0.73 5.69
CA ALA A 130 -8.79 -1.82 6.53
C ALA A 130 -10.23 -1.59 6.96
N TYR A 131 -11.07 -2.59 6.71
CA TYR A 131 -12.51 -2.53 6.94
C TYR A 131 -13.02 -3.87 7.46
N ALA A 132 -13.90 -3.84 8.44
CA ALA A 132 -14.54 -5.05 9.00
C ALA A 132 -16.07 -4.88 9.01
N TRP A 133 -16.78 -6.00 8.80
CA TRP A 133 -18.23 -6.02 8.77
C TRP A 133 -18.79 -7.35 9.33
N ASP A 134 -20.01 -7.26 9.84
CA ASP A 134 -20.83 -8.41 10.21
C ASP A 134 -21.40 -9.08 8.94
N THR A 135 -21.35 -10.41 8.86
CA THR A 135 -21.80 -11.15 7.68
C THR A 135 -23.30 -11.35 7.59
N GLU A 136 -24.04 -11.19 8.70
CA GLU A 136 -25.49 -11.32 8.71
C GLU A 136 -26.19 -10.08 8.13
N ASP A 137 -25.77 -8.88 8.59
CA ASP A 137 -26.48 -7.65 8.24
C ASP A 137 -25.60 -6.63 7.47
N ASN A 138 -24.35 -6.95 7.20
CA ASN A 138 -23.33 -6.09 6.58
C ASN A 138 -23.08 -4.79 7.36
N SER A 139 -23.39 -4.74 8.65
CA SER A 139 -23.06 -3.59 9.48
C SER A 139 -21.55 -3.49 9.68
N ARG A 140 -21.07 -2.24 9.83
CA ARG A 140 -19.66 -2.01 10.08
C ARG A 140 -19.27 -2.47 11.48
N VAL A 141 -18.21 -3.28 11.56
CA VAL A 141 -17.55 -3.66 12.80
C VAL A 141 -16.33 -2.78 13.03
N GLU A 142 -16.08 -2.40 14.27
CA GLU A 142 -14.94 -1.56 14.64
C GLU A 142 -13.65 -2.38 14.64
N ILE A 143 -12.61 -1.86 13.99
CA ILE A 143 -11.24 -2.36 14.17
C ILE A 143 -10.76 -1.81 15.51
N TRP A 144 -10.55 -2.72 16.46
CA TRP A 144 -10.28 -2.41 17.86
C TRP A 144 -8.79 -2.27 18.17
N ASP A 145 -7.95 -3.05 17.49
CA ASP A 145 -6.52 -3.15 17.79
C ASP A 145 -5.71 -3.24 16.50
N VAL A 146 -4.59 -2.54 16.49
CA VAL A 146 -3.61 -2.55 15.41
C VAL A 146 -2.26 -2.91 16.02
N LYS A 147 -1.67 -4.03 15.59
CA LYS A 147 -0.38 -4.49 16.08
C LYS A 147 0.67 -4.45 14.98
N TYR A 148 1.83 -3.95 15.31
CA TYR A 148 3.03 -3.93 14.47
C TYR A 148 4.26 -4.05 15.36
N ASP A 149 5.36 -4.55 14.79
CA ASP A 149 6.63 -4.75 15.49
C ASP A 149 7.72 -3.89 14.82
N PHE A 150 7.55 -2.58 14.86
CA PHE A 150 8.56 -1.62 14.43
C PHE A 150 8.52 -0.36 15.30
N ASP A 151 9.69 0.29 15.41
CA ASP A 151 9.81 1.60 16.02
C ASP A 151 9.57 2.67 14.94
N ASP A 152 8.46 3.38 15.03
CA ASP A 152 8.05 4.40 14.07
C ASP A 152 9.07 5.53 13.92
N GLN A 153 9.85 5.84 14.95
CA GLN A 153 10.88 6.87 14.92
C GLN A 153 12.20 6.40 14.27
N ASN A 154 12.45 5.09 14.26
CA ASN A 154 13.66 4.48 13.70
C ASN A 154 13.40 3.53 12.53
N ILE A 155 12.21 3.59 11.93
CA ILE A 155 11.84 2.74 10.82
C ILE A 155 12.72 3.00 9.59
N THR A 156 13.10 1.93 8.90
CA THR A 156 13.92 1.94 7.68
C THR A 156 13.18 1.23 6.55
N GLU A 157 13.75 1.19 5.37
CA GLU A 157 13.20 0.39 4.25
C GLU A 157 13.06 -1.09 4.65
N GLY A 158 11.94 -1.70 4.31
CA GLY A 158 11.64 -3.09 4.60
C GLY A 158 10.15 -3.41 4.59
N ASP A 159 9.87 -4.69 4.82
CA ASP A 159 8.52 -5.23 4.93
C ASP A 159 8.17 -5.40 6.40
N TYR A 160 7.07 -4.81 6.80
CA TYR A 160 6.62 -4.82 8.19
C TYR A 160 5.20 -5.37 8.27
N PRO A 161 5.00 -6.51 8.93
CA PRO A 161 3.67 -7.08 9.13
C PRO A 161 2.85 -6.19 10.05
N ILE A 162 1.58 -6.02 9.68
CA ILE A 162 0.61 -5.28 10.49
C ILE A 162 -0.60 -6.20 10.68
N THR A 163 -1.09 -6.28 11.91
CA THR A 163 -2.27 -7.05 12.27
C THR A 163 -3.40 -6.10 12.66
N PHE A 164 -4.54 -6.27 12.02
CA PHE A 164 -5.78 -5.59 12.39
C PHE A 164 -6.72 -6.57 13.08
N SER A 165 -7.39 -6.16 14.15
CA SER A 165 -8.28 -7.02 14.91
C SER A 165 -9.60 -6.33 15.23
N THR A 166 -10.70 -7.09 15.20
CA THR A 166 -12.00 -6.67 15.73
C THR A 166 -12.10 -6.99 17.22
N LYS A 167 -13.15 -6.48 17.88
CA LYS A 167 -13.37 -6.68 19.31
C LYS A 167 -13.85 -8.10 19.57
N GLY A 168 -12.94 -8.99 19.85
CA GLY A 168 -13.25 -10.38 20.18
C GLY A 168 -12.21 -11.39 19.74
N ARG A 169 -11.45 -11.13 18.67
CA ARG A 169 -10.36 -11.99 18.20
C ARG A 169 -9.28 -11.27 17.42
N GLU A 170 -8.13 -11.85 17.52
CA GLU A 170 -6.93 -11.49 16.76
C GLU A 170 -7.00 -12.17 15.39
N LEU A 171 -7.50 -11.46 14.38
CA LEU A 171 -7.38 -11.89 12.99
C LEU A 171 -6.00 -11.46 12.49
N LYS A 172 -5.07 -12.41 12.33
CA LYS A 172 -3.73 -12.12 11.83
C LYS A 172 -3.72 -12.08 10.32
N ILE A 173 -3.42 -10.91 9.77
CA ILE A 173 -2.96 -10.77 8.39
C ILE A 173 -1.45 -10.59 8.46
N GLU A 174 -0.70 -11.67 8.33
CA GLU A 174 0.77 -11.61 8.22
C GLU A 174 1.17 -11.47 6.76
N THR A 175 1.94 -10.43 6.47
CA THR A 175 2.70 -10.33 5.22
C THR A 175 4.09 -10.89 5.49
N THR A 176 4.28 -12.17 5.28
CA THR A 176 5.60 -12.78 5.38
C THR A 176 6.03 -13.28 4.03
N ASP A 177 6.69 -12.45 3.26
CA ASP A 177 7.74 -12.91 2.35
C ASP A 177 8.53 -11.70 1.86
N SER A 178 9.79 -11.66 2.18
CA SER A 178 10.74 -10.71 1.60
C SER A 178 11.06 -11.16 0.18
N HIS A 179 10.57 -10.43 -0.81
CA HIS A 179 10.87 -10.70 -2.20
C HIS A 179 11.71 -9.59 -2.81
N GLU A 180 12.72 -9.98 -3.59
CA GLU A 180 13.51 -9.02 -4.35
C GLU A 180 12.67 -8.35 -5.45
N VAL A 181 12.93 -7.07 -5.66
CA VAL A 181 12.25 -6.25 -6.68
C VAL A 181 12.37 -6.92 -8.06
N GLY A 182 11.24 -7.42 -8.60
CA GLY A 182 11.17 -8.05 -9.93
C GLY A 182 10.86 -9.54 -9.96
N GLU A 183 10.68 -10.19 -8.82
CA GLU A 183 10.33 -11.61 -8.74
C GLU A 183 8.82 -11.84 -8.90
N ARG A 184 8.45 -12.77 -9.79
CA ARG A 184 7.06 -13.23 -9.95
C ARG A 184 6.71 -14.18 -8.81
N ILE A 185 5.88 -13.71 -7.88
CA ILE A 185 5.42 -14.52 -6.76
C ILE A 185 4.07 -15.13 -7.08
N GLY A 186 4.01 -16.44 -7.04
CA GLY A 186 2.77 -17.22 -6.99
C GLY A 186 2.48 -17.58 -5.54
N LEU A 187 1.49 -16.96 -4.93
CA LEU A 187 1.01 -17.38 -3.60
C LEU A 187 0.31 -18.74 -3.73
N LYS A 188 0.90 -19.76 -3.13
CA LYS A 188 0.31 -21.09 -3.02
C LYS A 188 -0.08 -21.32 -1.58
N TRP A 189 -1.37 -21.22 -1.29
CA TRP A 189 -1.93 -21.54 0.03
C TRP A 189 -2.07 -23.06 0.17
N HIS A 190 -1.56 -23.63 1.25
CA HIS A 190 -1.92 -24.96 1.70
C HIS A 190 -2.95 -24.84 2.82
N PRO A 191 -4.08 -25.60 2.77
CA PRO A 191 -5.13 -25.56 3.80
C PRO A 191 -4.63 -25.91 5.22
N GLU A 192 -3.45 -26.49 5.33
CA GLU A 192 -2.79 -26.90 6.56
C GLU A 192 -2.00 -25.76 7.25
N ASP A 193 -1.83 -24.62 6.59
CA ASP A 193 -1.11 -23.46 7.16
C ASP A 193 -2.03 -22.56 8.01
N ILE A 194 -3.32 -22.91 8.12
CA ILE A 194 -4.27 -22.18 8.97
C ILE A 194 -4.25 -22.83 10.36
N HIS A 195 -3.43 -22.32 11.26
CA HIS A 195 -3.44 -22.71 12.65
C HIS A 195 -4.49 -21.95 13.45
N VAL A 196 -5.67 -22.56 13.62
CA VAL A 196 -6.66 -22.11 14.60
C VAL A 196 -6.17 -22.55 15.99
N MET A 197 -5.62 -21.67 16.78
CA MET A 197 -5.28 -21.96 18.17
C MET A 197 -6.53 -21.90 19.04
N ARG A 198 -7.05 -23.08 19.46
CA ARG A 198 -8.06 -23.18 20.52
C ARG A 198 -7.40 -22.79 21.85
N LYS A 199 -7.91 -21.75 22.48
CA LYS A 199 -7.61 -21.46 23.88
C LYS A 199 -8.34 -22.51 24.74
N MET A 200 -7.61 -23.38 25.37
CA MET A 200 -8.17 -24.27 26.42
C MET A 200 -8.51 -23.42 27.66
N SER A 201 -9.73 -23.64 28.16
CA SER A 201 -10.28 -23.09 29.40
C SER A 201 -9.47 -23.51 30.62
#